data_2c08055094bcc623934f7fae14bde9b3
#
_entry.id   2c08055094bcc623934f7fae14bde9b3
#
_cell.length_a   1.000
_cell.length_b   1.000
_cell.length_c   1.000
_cell.angle_alpha   90.00
_cell.angle_beta   90.00
_cell.angle_gamma   90.00
#
_symmetry.space_group_name_H-M   'P 1'
#
loop_
_entity.id
_entity.type
_entity.pdbx_description
1 polymer ?
#
loop_
_entity_poly.entity_id
_entity_poly.type
_entity_poly.pdbx_seq_one_letter_code
_entity_poly.pdbx_strand_id
1 'polypeptide(L)'
;MVEGVIRPPKEGEKYFPLVKVSKINGRDPAFVRDRVPFEHLTPLFPDEKFKLCKGGYSDSMSARVVDLFAPIGKGQRALIVAQPKTGKTILMKDIANAIAANHPEVYMIMLLIDERPEEVTDMARTVNAEVIASTFDEPAERHVKIAGIVLEKATVSYTHLRA
;
A
#
# COMPACT_ATOMS: atom_id res chain seq x y z
N MET A 1 9.10 -5.59 -7.62
CA MET A 1 9.67 -6.95 -7.80
C MET A 1 10.81 -6.88 -8.79
N VAL A 2 11.96 -7.50 -8.47
CA VAL A 2 13.13 -7.57 -9.37
C VAL A 2 13.31 -9.02 -9.77
N GLU A 3 13.40 -9.27 -11.07
CA GLU A 3 13.69 -10.57 -11.64
C GLU A 3 15.11 -10.55 -12.18
N GLY A 4 15.87 -11.62 -11.94
CA GLY A 4 17.26 -11.66 -12.40
C GLY A 4 17.96 -12.98 -12.12
N VAL A 5 19.23 -13.03 -12.46
CA VAL A 5 20.09 -14.17 -12.24
C VAL A 5 20.84 -13.99 -10.93
N ILE A 6 20.75 -15.00 -10.06
CA ILE A 6 21.49 -15.07 -8.80
C ILE A 6 22.63 -16.08 -8.91
N ARG A 7 23.63 -15.93 -8.06
CA ARG A 7 24.70 -16.94 -7.89
C ARG A 7 24.71 -17.49 -6.46
N PRO A 8 25.30 -18.66 -6.22
CA PRO A 8 25.52 -19.15 -4.86
C PRO A 8 26.37 -18.16 -4.04
N PRO A 9 26.09 -18.02 -2.74
CA PRO A 9 26.91 -17.20 -1.85
C PRO A 9 28.32 -17.78 -1.75
N LYS A 10 29.32 -16.91 -1.68
CA LYS A 10 30.69 -17.28 -1.35
C LYS A 10 30.86 -17.38 0.17
N GLU A 11 31.99 -17.93 0.61
CA GLU A 11 32.34 -18.03 2.01
C GLU A 11 32.30 -16.63 2.66
N GLY A 12 31.46 -16.45 3.71
CA GLY A 12 31.22 -15.17 4.39
C GLY A 12 30.02 -14.35 3.88
N GLU A 13 29.41 -14.72 2.75
CA GLU A 13 28.19 -14.06 2.26
C GLU A 13 26.93 -14.72 2.86
N LYS A 14 26.04 -13.92 3.42
CA LYS A 14 24.81 -14.40 4.10
C LYS A 14 23.64 -14.64 3.15
N TYR A 15 23.66 -14.04 1.96
CA TYR A 15 22.56 -14.07 0.99
C TYR A 15 23.04 -14.37 -0.43
N PHE A 16 22.13 -14.84 -1.29
CA PHE A 16 22.36 -15.04 -2.70
C PHE A 16 22.48 -13.70 -3.44
N PRO A 17 23.64 -13.30 -3.95
CA PRO A 17 23.76 -12.04 -4.66
C PRO A 17 23.11 -12.08 -6.04
N LEU A 18 22.43 -11.00 -6.38
CA LEU A 18 21.85 -10.78 -7.70
C LEU A 18 22.97 -10.34 -8.67
N VAL A 19 23.24 -11.13 -9.69
CA VAL A 19 24.33 -10.87 -10.67
C VAL A 19 23.84 -10.04 -11.84
N LYS A 20 22.63 -10.29 -12.32
CA LYS A 20 22.05 -9.59 -13.45
C LYS A 20 20.56 -9.37 -13.22
N VAL A 21 20.11 -8.13 -13.42
CA VAL A 21 18.70 -7.77 -13.41
C VAL A 21 18.12 -7.99 -14.81
N SER A 22 17.09 -8.79 -14.92
CA SER A 22 16.37 -9.05 -16.18
C SER A 22 15.15 -8.18 -16.32
N LYS A 23 14.37 -8.03 -15.22
CA LYS A 23 13.18 -7.17 -15.19
C LYS A 23 13.02 -6.48 -13.85
N ILE A 24 12.41 -5.29 -13.86
CA ILE A 24 12.02 -4.53 -12.68
C ILE A 24 10.52 -4.26 -12.80
N ASN A 25 9.73 -4.81 -11.87
CA ASN A 25 8.26 -4.75 -11.90
C ASN A 25 7.66 -5.17 -13.27
N GLY A 26 8.21 -6.23 -13.86
CA GLY A 26 7.77 -6.78 -15.14
C GLY A 26 8.25 -6.02 -16.39
N ARG A 27 8.99 -4.90 -16.22
CA ARG A 27 9.49 -4.06 -17.32
C ARG A 27 11.01 -4.16 -17.48
N ASP A 28 11.50 -3.78 -18.67
CA ASP A 28 12.93 -3.72 -18.94
C ASP A 28 13.65 -2.69 -18.05
N PRO A 29 14.84 -3.00 -17.50
CA PRO A 29 15.61 -2.08 -16.68
C PRO A 29 15.94 -0.76 -17.38
N ALA A 30 16.14 -0.75 -18.70
CA ALA A 30 16.41 0.47 -19.47
C ALA A 30 15.23 1.44 -19.38
N PHE A 31 14.01 0.95 -19.51
CA PHE A 31 12.79 1.76 -19.40
C PHE A 31 12.61 2.38 -18.00
N VAL A 32 13.07 1.68 -16.96
CA VAL A 32 12.97 2.18 -15.58
C VAL A 32 14.02 3.26 -15.29
N ARG A 33 15.19 3.20 -15.95
CA ARG A 33 16.28 4.17 -15.76
C ARG A 33 15.89 5.59 -16.17
N ASP A 34 15.09 5.72 -17.21
CA ASP A 34 14.72 7.02 -17.79
C ASP A 34 13.56 7.70 -17.05
N ARG A 35 13.09 7.09 -15.95
CA ARG A 35 12.00 7.65 -15.16
C ARG A 35 12.47 8.69 -14.16
N VAL A 36 11.63 9.70 -13.96
CA VAL A 36 11.86 10.72 -12.94
C VAL A 36 11.72 10.10 -11.56
N PRO A 37 12.74 10.22 -10.68
CA PRO A 37 12.63 9.77 -9.28
C PRO A 37 11.49 10.46 -8.55
N PHE A 38 10.89 9.76 -7.59
CA PHE A 38 9.75 10.28 -6.81
C PHE A 38 10.05 11.63 -6.15
N GLU A 39 11.26 11.82 -5.66
CA GLU A 39 11.73 13.05 -5.00
C GLU A 39 11.71 14.29 -5.91
N HIS A 40 11.80 14.07 -7.21
CA HIS A 40 11.78 15.16 -8.21
C HIS A 40 10.38 15.42 -8.79
N LEU A 41 9.36 14.70 -8.32
CA LEU A 41 7.99 14.93 -8.75
C LEU A 41 7.40 16.15 -8.07
N THR A 42 6.78 17.04 -8.83
CA THR A 42 6.04 18.17 -8.29
C THR A 42 4.76 17.70 -7.62
N PRO A 43 4.54 17.97 -6.32
CA PRO A 43 3.29 17.62 -5.66
C PRO A 43 2.15 18.48 -6.23
N LEU A 44 1.05 17.82 -6.59
CA LEU A 44 -0.18 18.46 -7.04
C LEU A 44 -1.27 18.24 -6.00
N PHE A 45 -2.17 19.22 -5.89
CA PHE A 45 -3.39 19.02 -5.10
C PHE A 45 -4.31 18.03 -5.81
N PRO A 46 -5.01 17.15 -5.05
CA PRO A 46 -5.98 16.21 -5.62
C PRO A 46 -7.12 16.96 -6.29
N ASP A 47 -7.34 16.73 -7.56
CA ASP A 47 -8.44 17.28 -8.37
C ASP A 47 -9.56 16.26 -8.59
N GLU A 48 -9.24 14.97 -8.45
CA GLU A 48 -10.19 13.87 -8.54
C GLU A 48 -10.43 13.21 -7.19
N LYS A 49 -11.70 12.96 -6.84
CA LYS A 49 -12.04 12.19 -5.64
C LYS A 49 -12.24 10.70 -5.95
N PHE A 50 -11.98 9.84 -4.99
CA PHE A 50 -12.44 8.47 -5.01
C PHE A 50 -13.97 8.41 -4.83
N LYS A 51 -14.64 7.66 -5.69
CA LYS A 51 -16.05 7.33 -5.50
C LYS A 51 -16.15 6.15 -4.55
N LEU A 52 -16.56 6.39 -3.32
CA LEU A 52 -16.74 5.32 -2.34
C LEU A 52 -18.12 4.66 -2.47
N CYS A 53 -19.09 5.35 -3.04
CA CYS A 53 -20.47 4.88 -3.17
C CYS A 53 -20.91 4.81 -4.63
N LYS A 54 -21.64 3.73 -4.98
CA LYS A 54 -22.30 3.57 -6.29
C LYS A 54 -23.73 4.11 -6.31
N GLY A 55 -24.26 4.49 -5.15
CA GLY A 55 -25.62 5.00 -5.03
C GLY A 55 -26.68 3.91 -4.87
N GLY A 56 -26.40 2.87 -4.11
CA GLY A 56 -27.32 1.78 -3.80
C GLY A 56 -27.43 1.45 -2.31
N TYR A 57 -28.41 0.59 -1.98
CA TYR A 57 -28.58 0.09 -0.59
C TYR A 57 -27.43 -0.81 -0.12
N SER A 58 -26.58 -1.28 -1.03
CA SER A 58 -25.41 -2.13 -0.72
C SER A 58 -24.20 -1.35 -0.22
N ASP A 59 -24.21 -0.02 -0.34
CA ASP A 59 -23.11 0.81 0.15
C ASP A 59 -23.12 0.85 1.68
N SER A 60 -21.96 0.66 2.31
CA SER A 60 -21.86 0.74 3.77
C SER A 60 -22.20 2.16 4.26
N MET A 61 -22.84 2.26 5.42
CA MET A 61 -23.18 3.56 6.01
C MET A 61 -21.91 4.38 6.26
N SER A 62 -20.83 3.74 6.71
CA SER A 62 -19.52 4.35 6.94
C SER A 62 -18.96 4.99 5.65
N ALA A 63 -18.97 4.25 4.55
CA ALA A 63 -18.48 4.75 3.27
C ALA A 63 -19.33 5.96 2.77
N ARG A 64 -20.65 5.91 2.96
CA ARG A 64 -21.56 7.02 2.59
C ARG A 64 -21.27 8.29 3.40
N VAL A 65 -21.05 8.15 4.71
CA VAL A 65 -20.72 9.30 5.57
C VAL A 65 -19.38 9.90 5.17
N VAL A 66 -18.36 9.07 4.92
CA VAL A 66 -17.04 9.54 4.47
C VAL A 66 -17.14 10.23 3.11
N ASP A 67 -17.85 9.64 2.14
CA ASP A 67 -17.98 10.21 0.79
C ASP A 67 -18.68 11.57 0.78
N LEU A 68 -19.60 11.80 1.73
CA LEU A 68 -20.38 13.04 1.85
C LEU A 68 -19.63 14.12 2.66
N PHE A 69 -19.06 13.77 3.80
CA PHE A 69 -18.53 14.77 4.76
C PHE A 69 -17.00 14.91 4.70
N ALA A 70 -16.29 13.87 4.29
CA ALA A 70 -14.82 13.85 4.24
C ALA A 70 -14.34 13.13 2.97
N PRO A 71 -14.67 13.66 1.76
CA PRO A 71 -14.29 13.02 0.51
C PRO A 71 -12.78 12.84 0.40
N ILE A 72 -12.35 11.68 -0.08
CA ILE A 72 -10.94 11.33 -0.23
C ILE A 72 -10.54 11.54 -1.68
N GLY A 73 -9.57 12.42 -1.91
CA GLY A 73 -9.00 12.68 -3.23
C GLY A 73 -7.88 11.70 -3.58
N LYS A 74 -7.68 11.44 -4.88
CA LYS A 74 -6.55 10.65 -5.37
C LYS A 74 -5.25 11.37 -5.08
N GLY A 75 -4.37 10.77 -4.26
CA GLY A 75 -3.12 11.37 -3.78
C GLY A 75 -3.25 12.20 -2.49
N GLN A 76 -4.44 12.30 -1.91
CA GLN A 76 -4.66 13.01 -0.66
C GLN A 76 -4.09 12.22 0.54
N ARG A 77 -3.54 12.97 1.51
CA ARG A 77 -3.23 12.44 2.83
C ARG A 77 -4.43 12.65 3.74
N ALA A 78 -4.86 11.60 4.42
CA ALA A 78 -5.93 11.63 5.40
C ALA A 78 -5.49 10.99 6.70
N LEU A 79 -6.07 11.44 7.82
CA LEU A 79 -5.81 10.90 9.15
C LEU A 79 -7.13 10.55 9.83
N ILE A 80 -7.22 9.32 10.33
CA ILE A 80 -8.34 8.85 11.16
C ILE A 80 -7.88 8.84 12.60
N VAL A 81 -8.48 9.72 13.40
CA VAL A 81 -8.19 9.83 14.84
C VAL A 81 -9.40 9.34 15.61
N ALA A 82 -9.20 8.32 16.45
CA ALA A 82 -10.25 7.76 17.27
C ALA A 82 -9.65 7.09 18.51
N GLN A 83 -10.44 7.01 19.58
CA GLN A 83 -10.08 6.25 20.76
C GLN A 83 -9.92 4.75 20.45
N PRO A 84 -9.17 3.99 21.25
CA PRO A 84 -9.11 2.54 21.11
C PRO A 84 -10.51 1.90 21.16
N LYS A 85 -10.74 0.85 20.37
CA LYS A 85 -11.98 0.06 20.29
C LYS A 85 -13.23 0.82 19.79
N THR A 86 -13.07 1.93 19.08
CA THR A 86 -14.19 2.70 18.49
C THR A 86 -14.54 2.30 17.06
N GLY A 87 -13.92 1.26 16.52
CA GLY A 87 -14.21 0.76 15.16
C GLY A 87 -13.35 1.37 14.05
N LYS A 88 -12.20 1.98 14.39
CA LYS A 88 -11.23 2.54 13.42
C LYS A 88 -10.83 1.56 12.33
N THR A 89 -10.49 0.32 12.71
CA THR A 89 -10.11 -0.75 11.80
C THR A 89 -11.27 -1.16 10.87
N ILE A 90 -12.50 -1.18 11.39
CA ILE A 90 -13.71 -1.46 10.60
C ILE A 90 -13.93 -0.37 9.56
N LEU A 91 -13.79 0.91 9.95
CA LEU A 91 -13.92 2.02 9.03
C LEU A 91 -12.85 1.97 7.91
N MET A 92 -11.61 1.64 8.25
CA MET A 92 -10.55 1.45 7.25
C MET A 92 -10.88 0.32 6.27
N LYS A 93 -11.42 -0.80 6.75
CA LYS A 93 -11.87 -1.93 5.91
C LYS A 93 -13.00 -1.51 4.97
N ASP A 94 -13.99 -0.78 5.46
CA ASP A 94 -15.11 -0.28 4.65
C ASP A 94 -14.63 0.64 3.53
N ILE A 95 -13.73 1.58 3.85
CA ILE A 95 -13.13 2.49 2.85
C ILE A 95 -12.30 1.71 1.83
N ALA A 96 -11.44 0.80 2.28
CA ALA A 96 -10.60 0.00 1.40
C ALA A 96 -11.43 -0.88 0.45
N ASN A 97 -12.46 -1.55 0.96
CA ASN A 97 -13.35 -2.36 0.14
C ASN A 97 -14.17 -1.52 -0.83
N ALA A 98 -14.60 -0.33 -0.43
CA ALA A 98 -15.30 0.60 -1.32
C ALA A 98 -14.39 1.07 -2.47
N ILE A 99 -13.13 1.40 -2.18
CA ILE A 99 -12.14 1.75 -3.21
C ILE A 99 -11.87 0.55 -4.12
N ALA A 100 -11.60 -0.64 -3.59
CA ALA A 100 -11.34 -1.84 -4.38
C ALA A 100 -12.51 -2.20 -5.32
N ALA A 101 -13.76 -2.00 -4.86
CA ALA A 101 -14.95 -2.29 -5.65
C ALA A 101 -15.24 -1.26 -6.76
N ASN A 102 -14.92 0.01 -6.52
CA ASN A 102 -15.26 1.11 -7.43
C ASN A 102 -14.09 1.53 -8.32
N HIS A 103 -12.86 1.22 -7.91
CA HIS A 103 -11.62 1.59 -8.57
C HIS A 103 -10.68 0.37 -8.69
N PRO A 104 -11.00 -0.60 -9.56
CA PRO A 104 -10.20 -1.82 -9.72
C PRO A 104 -8.79 -1.54 -10.28
N GLU A 105 -8.57 -0.36 -10.85
CA GLU A 105 -7.26 0.11 -11.32
C GLU A 105 -6.29 0.48 -10.20
N VAL A 106 -6.80 0.66 -8.97
CA VAL A 106 -5.98 1.10 -7.84
C VAL A 106 -5.25 -0.07 -7.20
N TYR A 107 -3.92 0.01 -7.17
CA TYR A 107 -3.09 -0.90 -6.39
C TYR A 107 -3.03 -0.45 -4.93
N MET A 108 -3.57 -1.26 -4.04
CA MET A 108 -3.73 -0.91 -2.64
C MET A 108 -2.77 -1.70 -1.76
N ILE A 109 -2.07 -1.00 -0.87
CA ILE A 109 -1.22 -1.58 0.17
C ILE A 109 -1.78 -1.21 1.53
N MET A 110 -2.02 -2.21 2.38
CA MET A 110 -2.41 -2.05 3.78
C MET A 110 -1.20 -2.39 4.66
N LEU A 111 -0.63 -1.37 5.29
CA LEU A 111 0.45 -1.55 6.26
C LEU A 111 -0.12 -1.49 7.67
N LEU A 112 0.01 -2.58 8.40
CA LEU A 112 -0.47 -2.73 9.77
C LEU A 112 0.75 -2.81 10.71
N ILE A 113 0.89 -1.84 11.59
CA ILE A 113 1.97 -1.77 12.58
C ILE A 113 1.38 -1.84 13.97
N ASP A 114 1.97 -2.64 14.85
CA ASP A 114 1.54 -2.83 16.25
C ASP A 114 0.10 -3.34 16.37
N GLU A 115 -0.35 -4.12 15.36
CA GLU A 115 -1.67 -4.73 15.35
C GLU A 115 -1.62 -6.19 15.82
N ARG A 116 -2.77 -6.73 16.22
CA ARG A 116 -2.86 -8.11 16.66
C ARG A 116 -2.87 -9.09 15.48
N PRO A 117 -2.27 -10.29 15.62
CA PRO A 117 -2.22 -11.27 14.54
C PRO A 117 -3.59 -11.66 13.98
N GLU A 118 -4.63 -11.73 14.84
CA GLU A 118 -6.00 -12.00 14.44
C GLU A 118 -6.59 -10.88 13.57
N GLU A 119 -6.29 -9.60 13.88
CA GLU A 119 -6.74 -8.44 13.09
C GLU A 119 -6.03 -8.41 11.73
N VAL A 120 -4.74 -8.75 11.69
CA VAL A 120 -3.99 -8.89 10.43
C VAL A 120 -4.58 -9.96 9.54
N THR A 121 -4.89 -11.14 10.12
CA THR A 121 -5.47 -12.26 9.39
C THR A 121 -6.87 -11.91 8.86
N ASP A 122 -7.69 -11.24 9.66
CA ASP A 122 -9.01 -10.78 9.26
C ASP A 122 -8.92 -9.74 8.12
N MET A 123 -8.01 -8.79 8.22
CA MET A 123 -7.76 -7.80 7.17
C MET A 123 -7.35 -8.47 5.84
N ALA A 124 -6.41 -9.41 5.90
CA ALA A 124 -5.93 -10.12 4.71
C ALA A 124 -7.01 -10.96 4.01
N ARG A 125 -8.02 -11.43 4.76
CA ARG A 125 -9.14 -12.20 4.19
C ARG A 125 -10.27 -11.31 3.66
N THR A 126 -10.46 -10.14 4.23
CA THR A 126 -11.64 -9.31 4.00
C THR A 126 -11.40 -8.12 3.07
N VAL A 127 -10.14 -7.76 2.83
CA VAL A 127 -9.78 -6.61 1.97
C VAL A 127 -9.04 -7.10 0.74
N ASN A 128 -9.44 -6.63 -0.43
CA ASN A 128 -8.70 -6.87 -1.69
C ASN A 128 -7.53 -5.89 -1.82
N ALA A 129 -6.49 -6.13 -1.03
CA ALA A 129 -5.27 -5.32 -0.99
C ALA A 129 -4.06 -6.19 -0.65
N GLU A 130 -2.86 -5.70 -0.94
CA GLU A 130 -1.66 -6.31 -0.39
C GLU A 130 -1.53 -5.93 1.08
N VAL A 131 -1.64 -6.90 1.98
CA VAL A 131 -1.53 -6.68 3.43
C VAL A 131 -0.12 -7.02 3.88
N ILE A 132 0.55 -6.05 4.48
CA ILE A 132 1.88 -6.18 5.09
C ILE A 132 1.73 -5.78 6.55
N ALA A 133 2.25 -6.61 7.45
CA ALA A 133 2.08 -6.38 8.87
C ALA A 133 3.37 -6.57 9.66
N SER A 134 3.43 -5.87 10.79
CA SER A 134 4.36 -6.12 11.87
C SER A 134 3.54 -6.09 13.16
N THR A 135 3.44 -7.25 13.80
CA THR A 135 2.55 -7.47 14.95
C THR A 135 3.15 -6.93 16.25
N PHE A 136 2.31 -6.73 17.26
CA PHE A 136 2.69 -6.09 18.54
C PHE A 136 3.79 -6.82 19.31
N ASP A 137 4.01 -8.10 19.06
CA ASP A 137 5.03 -8.96 19.68
C ASP A 137 6.43 -8.79 19.04
N GLU A 138 6.53 -8.04 17.94
CA GLU A 138 7.79 -7.77 17.26
C GLU A 138 8.53 -6.56 17.84
N PRO A 139 9.87 -6.55 17.80
CA PRO A 139 10.64 -5.41 18.30
C PRO A 139 10.44 -4.15 17.45
N ALA A 140 10.53 -2.98 18.07
CA ALA A 140 10.34 -1.67 17.42
C ALA A 140 11.21 -1.46 16.17
N GLU A 141 12.44 -1.98 16.19
CA GLU A 141 13.36 -1.91 15.04
C GLU A 141 12.78 -2.61 13.79
N ARG A 142 12.02 -3.70 13.99
CA ARG A 142 11.35 -4.40 12.90
C ARG A 142 10.19 -3.59 12.34
N HIS A 143 9.43 -2.90 13.18
CA HIS A 143 8.38 -1.98 12.73
C HIS A 143 8.94 -0.90 11.80
N VAL A 144 10.04 -0.26 12.20
CA VAL A 144 10.73 0.76 11.41
C VAL A 144 11.23 0.20 10.08
N LYS A 145 11.86 -0.97 10.12
CA LYS A 145 12.39 -1.62 8.92
C LYS A 145 11.28 -1.98 7.92
N ILE A 146 10.18 -2.55 8.39
CA ILE A 146 9.04 -2.92 7.53
C ILE A 146 8.40 -1.66 6.95
N ALA A 147 8.19 -0.62 7.75
CA ALA A 147 7.65 0.65 7.27
C ALA A 147 8.55 1.27 6.18
N GLY A 148 9.88 1.25 6.35
CA GLY A 148 10.84 1.71 5.34
C GLY A 148 10.73 0.92 4.03
N ILE A 149 10.68 -0.41 4.10
CA ILE A 149 10.55 -1.26 2.91
C ILE A 149 9.24 -0.99 2.16
N VAL A 150 8.13 -0.81 2.89
CA VAL A 150 6.82 -0.52 2.27
C VAL A 150 6.81 0.87 1.64
N LEU A 151 7.44 1.87 2.28
CA LEU A 151 7.57 3.21 1.72
C LEU A 151 8.37 3.18 0.39
N GLU A 152 9.51 2.51 0.36
CA GLU A 152 10.30 2.35 -0.86
C GLU A 152 9.51 1.61 -1.95
N LYS A 153 8.80 0.54 -1.59
CA LYS A 153 7.93 -0.19 -2.52
C LYS A 153 6.83 0.70 -3.09
N ALA A 154 6.16 1.49 -2.27
CA ALA A 154 5.11 2.40 -2.70
C ALA A 154 5.67 3.48 -3.63
N THR A 155 6.82 4.06 -3.30
CA THR A 155 7.52 5.07 -4.10
C THR A 155 7.87 4.54 -5.48
N VAL A 156 8.49 3.35 -5.56
CA VAL A 156 8.83 2.70 -6.83
C VAL A 156 7.56 2.35 -7.62
N SER A 157 6.53 1.84 -6.97
CA SER A 157 5.27 1.49 -7.64
C SER A 157 4.60 2.74 -8.22
N TYR A 158 4.58 3.85 -7.50
CA TYR A 158 4.00 5.10 -7.97
C TYR A 158 4.69 5.60 -9.25
N THR A 159 6.02 5.60 -9.29
CA THR A 159 6.78 6.02 -10.47
C THR A 159 6.59 5.10 -11.66
N HIS A 160 6.31 3.81 -11.44
CA HIS A 160 6.15 2.80 -12.48
C HIS A 160 4.71 2.69 -13.01
N LEU A 161 3.69 2.97 -12.19
CA LEU A 161 2.28 2.84 -12.58
C LEU A 161 1.73 4.09 -13.27
N ARG A 162 2.37 5.24 -13.09
CA ARG A 162 1.93 6.52 -13.67
C ARG A 162 2.31 6.71 -15.15
N ALA A 163 2.58 5.64 -15.88
CA ALA A 163 2.88 5.67 -17.31
C ALA A 163 1.73 5.18 -18.14
#